data_fb79ede5a01d481251d7578fad469da8
#
_entry.id   fb79ede5a01d481251d7578fad469da8
#
_cell.length_a   1.000
_cell.length_b   1.000
_cell.length_c   1.000
_cell.angle_alpha   90.00
_cell.angle_beta   90.00
_cell.angle_gamma   90.00
#
_symmetry.space_group_name_H-M   'P 1'
#
loop_
_entity.id
_entity.type
_entity.pdbx_description
1 polymer ?
#
loop_
_entity_poly.entity_id
_entity_poly.type
_entity_poly.pdbx_seq_one_letter_code
_entity_poly.pdbx_strand_id
1 'polypeptide(L)'
;MAKIDRDSPVPIYHQLKTLIREQIESGLWKPGDRIPTEDELCRLYGISRSPVRQALKELVYEGVLVRRPGAGTFVNDGSPRQAAADTSIQLVCSDIRWSHLLEHVRRAWNAAHPQQPVSFQVEVVSHTRLYDYLSTAVGSGTAPDAAMVDCVWVAGLARAGFLYPLESLNSHWNHSPFGKDLYPAFVSANSYQDRLYGLPVKADLSLLWYRKDWLEREGLAPPRDWDELVEVARHFLQPQVQARYGYAHPLVFPGGTVGGEATVYMLMPFIWSAGGEVFEQGEVVLDSAATHRALHFLRGLVVNHRVAPADVTRYREDTAFRLFASGKAVMALGGSYEADRIREIGDWEDGEFQERVGYTLPPAAPGGQPTPTIGGTSYVILRQSPRPQQVMEVLRFATNPAQIGECYQELLQILPNPSFNRLLSPNGAPLLRWVSETIPLGRARPSVPEYVKISRQLQAMFEKTFSESVPIEALVRRTAEFISVICEVPCRM
;
A
#
# COMPACT_ATOMS: atom_id res chain seq x y z
N MET A 1 8.64 -18.78 -34.87
CA MET A 1 8.21 -17.64 -34.05
C MET A 1 6.83 -17.95 -33.51
N ALA A 2 6.64 -17.88 -32.20
CA ALA A 2 5.33 -18.03 -31.60
C ALA A 2 4.40 -16.91 -32.10
N LYS A 3 3.15 -17.25 -32.44
CA LYS A 3 2.18 -16.31 -33.01
C LYS A 3 1.24 -15.82 -31.93
N ILE A 4 0.79 -14.60 -32.04
CA ILE A 4 -0.31 -14.06 -31.25
C ILE A 4 -1.61 -14.80 -31.69
N ASP A 5 -2.27 -15.40 -30.73
CA ASP A 5 -3.57 -16.06 -30.91
C ASP A 5 -4.70 -15.09 -30.56
N ARG A 6 -5.47 -14.69 -31.57
CA ARG A 6 -6.57 -13.72 -31.42
C ARG A 6 -7.84 -14.35 -30.83
N ASP A 7 -7.95 -15.65 -30.90
CA ASP A 7 -9.11 -16.41 -30.39
C ASP A 7 -8.90 -16.88 -28.95
N SER A 8 -7.68 -16.67 -28.43
CA SER A 8 -7.35 -16.96 -27.04
C SER A 8 -8.06 -16.00 -26.07
N PRO A 9 -8.56 -16.47 -24.90
CA PRO A 9 -9.08 -15.62 -23.85
C PRO A 9 -7.99 -14.72 -23.21
N VAL A 10 -6.70 -14.99 -23.46
CA VAL A 10 -5.59 -14.20 -22.95
C VAL A 10 -5.45 -12.90 -23.75
N PRO A 11 -5.49 -11.73 -23.12
CA PRO A 11 -5.37 -10.44 -23.80
C PRO A 11 -4.11 -10.35 -24.69
N ILE A 12 -4.24 -9.77 -25.88
CA ILE A 12 -3.16 -9.67 -26.88
C ILE A 12 -1.88 -9.04 -26.27
N TYR A 13 -2.00 -8.01 -25.44
CA TYR A 13 -0.85 -7.38 -24.81
C TYR A 13 -0.12 -8.33 -23.86
N HIS A 14 -0.84 -9.21 -23.18
CA HIS A 14 -0.26 -10.19 -22.27
C HIS A 14 0.50 -11.28 -23.03
N GLN A 15 -0.08 -11.77 -24.15
CA GLN A 15 0.60 -12.71 -25.03
C GLN A 15 1.90 -12.11 -25.58
N LEU A 16 1.88 -10.86 -26.05
CA LEU A 16 3.07 -10.17 -26.52
C LEU A 16 4.12 -10.01 -25.42
N LYS A 17 3.69 -9.70 -24.21
CA LYS A 17 4.57 -9.59 -23.05
C LYS A 17 5.30 -10.90 -22.76
N THR A 18 4.58 -12.01 -22.76
CA THR A 18 5.13 -13.36 -22.58
C THR A 18 6.16 -13.68 -23.67
N LEU A 19 5.83 -13.43 -24.95
CA LEU A 19 6.73 -13.64 -26.06
C LEU A 19 8.03 -12.82 -25.97
N ILE A 20 7.94 -11.57 -25.53
CA ILE A 20 9.14 -10.74 -25.32
C ILE A 20 10.02 -11.30 -24.21
N ARG A 21 9.41 -11.77 -23.09
CA ARG A 21 10.16 -12.42 -21.99
C ARG A 21 10.86 -13.69 -22.44
N GLU A 22 10.18 -14.57 -23.15
CA GLU A 22 10.75 -15.81 -23.69
C GLU A 22 11.96 -15.51 -24.61
N GLN A 23 11.92 -14.44 -25.38
CA GLN A 23 13.04 -14.04 -26.24
C GLN A 23 14.24 -13.51 -25.44
N ILE A 24 13.99 -12.86 -24.30
CA ILE A 24 15.05 -12.44 -23.38
C ILE A 24 15.62 -13.66 -22.64
N GLU A 25 14.77 -14.52 -22.10
CA GLU A 25 15.16 -15.72 -21.37
C GLU A 25 15.91 -16.73 -22.25
N SER A 26 15.52 -16.87 -23.52
CA SER A 26 16.23 -17.69 -24.52
C SER A 26 17.55 -17.08 -24.96
N GLY A 27 17.88 -15.85 -24.53
CA GLY A 27 19.11 -15.16 -24.90
C GLY A 27 19.13 -14.55 -26.30
N LEU A 28 17.98 -14.50 -26.99
CA LEU A 28 17.84 -13.81 -28.27
C LEU A 28 18.08 -12.29 -28.11
N TRP A 29 17.58 -11.73 -27.03
CA TRP A 29 17.91 -10.38 -26.59
C TRP A 29 18.62 -10.45 -25.23
N LYS A 30 19.84 -9.95 -25.18
CA LYS A 30 20.69 -9.95 -23.99
C LYS A 30 20.48 -8.66 -23.19
N PRO A 31 20.83 -8.63 -21.89
CA PRO A 31 20.90 -7.40 -21.12
C PRO A 31 21.67 -6.30 -21.87
N GLY A 32 21.07 -5.11 -22.00
CA GLY A 32 21.62 -3.98 -22.75
C GLY A 32 21.25 -3.93 -24.24
N ASP A 33 20.70 -5.00 -24.82
CA ASP A 33 20.30 -5.01 -26.23
C ASP A 33 19.07 -4.13 -26.45
N ARG A 34 19.03 -3.47 -27.61
CA ARG A 34 17.87 -2.71 -28.07
C ARG A 34 16.83 -3.69 -28.63
N ILE A 35 15.59 -3.61 -28.13
CA ILE A 35 14.48 -4.36 -28.71
C ILE A 35 13.85 -3.61 -29.89
N PRO A 36 13.08 -4.29 -30.74
CA PRO A 36 12.37 -3.62 -31.84
C PRO A 36 11.45 -2.50 -31.36
N THR A 37 11.31 -1.46 -32.17
CA THR A 37 10.42 -0.31 -31.92
C THR A 37 8.95 -0.72 -31.89
N GLU A 38 8.07 0.14 -31.35
CA GLU A 38 6.62 -0.09 -31.34
C GLU A 38 6.10 -0.46 -32.75
N ASP A 39 6.55 0.26 -33.77
CA ASP A 39 6.11 0.04 -35.15
C ASP A 39 6.66 -1.26 -35.76
N GLU A 40 7.86 -1.64 -35.40
CA GLU A 40 8.46 -2.92 -35.79
C GLU A 40 7.73 -4.09 -35.09
N LEU A 41 7.40 -3.98 -33.82
CA LEU A 41 6.61 -4.99 -33.09
C LEU A 41 5.19 -5.12 -33.65
N CYS A 42 4.55 -3.98 -34.01
CA CYS A 42 3.24 -4.01 -34.67
C CYS A 42 3.29 -4.82 -35.98
N ARG A 43 4.33 -4.60 -36.79
CA ARG A 43 4.53 -5.33 -38.06
C ARG A 43 4.89 -6.79 -37.84
N LEU A 44 5.77 -7.07 -36.88
CA LEU A 44 6.26 -8.42 -36.58
C LEU A 44 5.16 -9.35 -36.11
N TYR A 45 4.26 -8.86 -35.24
CA TYR A 45 3.18 -9.67 -34.64
C TYR A 45 1.81 -9.41 -35.26
N GLY A 46 1.68 -8.51 -36.21
CA GLY A 46 0.43 -8.20 -36.90
C GLY A 46 -0.64 -7.58 -35.99
N ILE A 47 -0.27 -6.80 -34.98
CA ILE A 47 -1.16 -6.22 -33.99
C ILE A 47 -1.13 -4.70 -34.00
N SER A 48 -2.16 -4.05 -33.41
CA SER A 48 -2.24 -2.59 -33.34
C SER A 48 -1.29 -2.01 -32.29
N ARG A 49 -1.07 -0.68 -32.33
CA ARG A 49 -0.15 0.01 -31.42
C ARG A 49 -0.56 -0.05 -29.95
N SER A 50 -1.87 -0.09 -29.66
CA SER A 50 -2.38 -0.05 -28.26
C SER A 50 -1.90 -1.25 -27.43
N PRO A 51 -2.09 -2.52 -27.83
CA PRO A 51 -1.53 -3.68 -27.13
C PRO A 51 0.00 -3.66 -27.04
N VAL A 52 0.70 -3.19 -28.10
CA VAL A 52 2.17 -3.07 -28.07
C VAL A 52 2.61 -2.09 -27.00
N ARG A 53 2.04 -0.90 -26.97
CA ARG A 53 2.34 0.11 -25.96
C ARG A 53 2.07 -0.38 -24.54
N GLN A 54 0.95 -1.09 -24.36
CA GLN A 54 0.62 -1.65 -23.07
C GLN A 54 1.61 -2.73 -22.65
N ALA A 55 1.96 -3.67 -23.52
CA ALA A 55 2.94 -4.72 -23.23
C ALA A 55 4.31 -4.12 -22.87
N LEU A 56 4.80 -3.15 -23.68
CA LEU A 56 6.07 -2.49 -23.43
C LEU A 56 6.05 -1.65 -22.14
N LYS A 57 4.93 -0.97 -21.87
CA LYS A 57 4.75 -0.22 -20.61
C LYS A 57 4.82 -1.16 -19.41
N GLU A 58 4.18 -2.32 -19.48
CA GLU A 58 4.22 -3.31 -18.41
C GLU A 58 5.62 -3.93 -18.23
N LEU A 59 6.33 -4.26 -19.32
CA LEU A 59 7.69 -4.79 -19.25
C LEU A 59 8.71 -3.76 -18.72
N VAL A 60 8.52 -2.48 -19.02
CA VAL A 60 9.29 -1.40 -18.40
C VAL A 60 8.93 -1.26 -16.93
N TYR A 61 7.66 -1.33 -16.61
CA TYR A 61 7.13 -1.30 -15.25
C TYR A 61 7.63 -2.48 -14.40
N GLU A 62 7.81 -3.66 -15.01
CA GLU A 62 8.35 -4.86 -14.39
C GLU A 62 9.88 -4.91 -14.39
N GLY A 63 10.55 -3.86 -14.89
CA GLY A 63 12.02 -3.76 -14.94
C GLY A 63 12.71 -4.71 -15.91
N VAL A 64 11.95 -5.38 -16.75
CA VAL A 64 12.50 -6.25 -17.81
C VAL A 64 13.12 -5.40 -18.92
N LEU A 65 12.52 -4.25 -19.20
CA LEU A 65 12.98 -3.30 -20.22
C LEU A 65 13.27 -1.93 -19.59
N VAL A 66 14.12 -1.15 -20.27
CA VAL A 66 14.41 0.25 -19.93
C VAL A 66 14.23 1.13 -21.16
N ARG A 67 13.56 2.29 -21.04
CA ARG A 67 13.45 3.28 -22.09
C ARG A 67 14.57 4.31 -21.97
N ARG A 68 15.30 4.55 -23.06
CA ARG A 68 16.30 5.62 -23.13
C ARG A 68 15.77 6.71 -24.09
N PRO A 69 15.50 7.95 -23.59
CA PRO A 69 14.95 9.03 -24.41
C PRO A 69 15.75 9.24 -25.69
N GLY A 70 15.08 9.28 -26.86
CA GLY A 70 15.72 9.44 -28.17
C GLY A 70 16.47 8.21 -28.70
N ALA A 71 16.75 7.20 -27.87
CA ALA A 71 17.54 6.02 -28.25
C ALA A 71 16.69 4.75 -28.45
N GLY A 72 15.55 4.61 -27.77
CA GLY A 72 14.67 3.45 -27.88
C GLY A 72 14.43 2.68 -26.57
N THR A 73 13.96 1.43 -26.69
CA THR A 73 13.72 0.53 -25.57
C THR A 73 14.77 -0.59 -25.58
N PHE A 74 15.32 -0.91 -24.42
CA PHE A 74 16.43 -1.85 -24.24
C PHE A 74 16.07 -2.90 -23.18
N VAL A 75 16.70 -4.07 -23.25
CA VAL A 75 16.67 -5.02 -22.15
C VAL A 75 17.44 -4.42 -20.97
N ASN A 76 16.83 -4.46 -19.77
CA ASN A 76 17.46 -3.88 -18.59
C ASN A 76 18.73 -4.66 -18.22
N ASP A 77 19.86 -3.93 -18.14
CA ASP A 77 21.17 -4.48 -17.77
C ASP A 77 21.54 -4.24 -16.30
N GLY A 78 20.63 -3.57 -15.54
CA GLY A 78 20.85 -3.24 -14.13
C GLY A 78 21.98 -2.23 -13.87
N SER A 79 22.48 -1.56 -14.92
CA SER A 79 23.59 -0.62 -14.78
C SER A 79 23.22 0.58 -13.89
N PRO A 80 24.08 0.97 -12.95
CA PRO A 80 23.84 2.14 -12.11
C PRO A 80 23.90 3.44 -12.92
N ARG A 81 23.12 4.43 -12.48
CA ARG A 81 23.13 5.78 -13.05
C ARG A 81 24.53 6.38 -12.98
N GLN A 82 25.03 7.00 -14.07
CA GLN A 82 26.29 7.76 -14.01
C GLN A 82 26.17 8.90 -12.98
N ALA A 83 27.09 8.93 -12.01
CA ALA A 83 27.12 9.92 -10.95
C ALA A 83 27.32 11.33 -11.56
N ALA A 84 26.29 12.17 -11.49
CA ALA A 84 26.47 13.60 -11.57
C ALA A 84 27.25 14.06 -10.32
N ALA A 85 28.01 15.14 -10.43
CA ALA A 85 28.84 15.69 -9.33
C ALA A 85 28.04 16.21 -8.09
N ASP A 86 26.74 15.91 -8.02
CA ASP A 86 25.86 16.27 -6.92
C ASP A 86 26.00 15.24 -5.77
N THR A 87 26.41 15.75 -4.60
CA THR A 87 26.56 14.95 -3.36
C THR A 87 25.23 14.70 -2.65
N SER A 88 24.12 15.18 -3.19
CA SER A 88 22.78 15.05 -2.60
C SER A 88 22.19 13.67 -2.80
N ILE A 89 21.65 13.06 -1.75
CA ILE A 89 20.86 11.82 -1.84
C ILE A 89 19.47 12.19 -2.33
N GLN A 90 19.08 11.62 -3.47
CA GLN A 90 17.75 11.80 -4.04
C GLN A 90 16.79 10.76 -3.45
N LEU A 91 15.73 11.22 -2.80
CA LEU A 91 14.73 10.37 -2.16
C LEU A 91 13.32 10.77 -2.59
N VAL A 92 12.48 9.79 -2.89
CA VAL A 92 11.05 10.02 -3.13
C VAL A 92 10.21 9.40 -2.02
N CYS A 93 9.16 10.12 -1.59
CA CYS A 93 8.19 9.64 -0.60
C CYS A 93 6.78 10.10 -0.97
N SER A 94 5.77 9.61 -0.24
CA SER A 94 4.37 9.97 -0.48
C SER A 94 3.83 11.04 0.48
N ASP A 95 4.62 11.49 1.44
CA ASP A 95 4.19 12.44 2.46
C ASP A 95 5.30 13.43 2.79
N ILE A 96 4.98 14.72 2.69
CA ILE A 96 5.91 15.83 2.95
C ILE A 96 6.48 15.81 4.39
N ARG A 97 5.76 15.26 5.35
CA ARG A 97 6.21 15.17 6.75
C ARG A 97 7.50 14.38 6.92
N TRP A 98 7.75 13.41 6.03
CA TRP A 98 9.01 12.67 6.00
C TRP A 98 10.20 13.52 5.60
N SER A 99 9.99 14.63 4.88
CA SER A 99 11.06 15.58 4.60
C SER A 99 11.58 16.28 5.86
N HIS A 100 10.70 16.51 6.84
CA HIS A 100 11.10 17.08 8.14
C HIS A 100 11.94 16.08 8.96
N LEU A 101 11.52 14.81 9.00
CA LEU A 101 12.32 13.75 9.62
C LEU A 101 13.69 13.62 8.95
N LEU A 102 13.74 13.60 7.61
CA LEU A 102 15.01 13.49 6.87
C LEU A 102 15.92 14.71 7.09
N GLU A 103 15.36 15.90 7.27
CA GLU A 103 16.13 17.09 7.62
C GLU A 103 16.72 16.98 9.04
N HIS A 104 15.97 16.42 10.00
CA HIS A 104 16.48 16.10 11.32
C HIS A 104 17.63 15.09 11.23
N VAL A 105 17.43 14.00 10.49
CA VAL A 105 18.45 12.97 10.23
C VAL A 105 19.70 13.59 9.59
N ARG A 106 19.55 14.47 8.61
CA ARG A 106 20.67 15.16 7.96
C ARG A 106 21.52 15.95 8.95
N ARG A 107 20.88 16.72 9.82
CA ARG A 107 21.60 17.52 10.84
C ARG A 107 22.36 16.61 11.80
N ALA A 108 21.69 15.59 12.32
CA ALA A 108 22.30 14.64 13.25
C ALA A 108 23.43 13.84 12.59
N TRP A 109 23.23 13.37 11.34
CA TRP A 109 24.27 12.68 10.58
C TRP A 109 25.51 13.57 10.37
N ASN A 110 25.33 14.79 9.88
CA ASN A 110 26.43 15.70 9.56
C ASN A 110 27.21 16.13 10.82
N ALA A 111 26.52 16.24 11.96
CA ALA A 111 27.19 16.48 13.24
C ALA A 111 28.04 15.27 13.69
N ALA A 112 27.54 14.05 13.48
CA ALA A 112 28.26 12.83 13.83
C ALA A 112 29.36 12.44 12.82
N HIS A 113 29.22 12.84 11.54
CA HIS A 113 30.11 12.48 10.43
C HIS A 113 30.57 13.69 9.63
N PRO A 114 31.34 14.64 10.23
CA PRO A 114 31.72 15.90 9.57
C PRO A 114 32.58 15.72 8.32
N GLN A 115 33.23 14.55 8.18
CA GLN A 115 34.05 14.22 7.01
C GLN A 115 33.24 13.61 5.85
N GLN A 116 31.99 13.24 6.10
CA GLN A 116 31.09 12.63 5.11
C GLN A 116 29.70 13.26 5.19
N PRO A 117 29.60 14.59 4.98
CA PRO A 117 28.32 15.27 5.07
C PRO A 117 27.39 14.80 3.93
N VAL A 118 26.10 14.77 4.23
CA VAL A 118 25.04 14.47 3.24
C VAL A 118 24.06 15.64 3.14
N SER A 119 23.43 15.73 1.98
CA SER A 119 22.22 16.52 1.78
C SER A 119 21.14 15.63 1.19
N PHE A 120 19.86 16.02 1.34
CA PHE A 120 18.76 15.32 0.73
C PHE A 120 18.04 16.21 -0.28
N GLN A 121 17.65 15.61 -1.40
CA GLN A 121 16.67 16.16 -2.31
C GLN A 121 15.45 15.25 -2.25
N VAL A 122 14.39 15.70 -1.56
CA VAL A 122 13.17 14.93 -1.36
C VAL A 122 12.11 15.36 -2.35
N GLU A 123 11.63 14.40 -3.16
CA GLU A 123 10.47 14.60 -4.03
C GLU A 123 9.25 13.93 -3.39
N VAL A 124 8.11 14.65 -3.40
CA VAL A 124 6.85 14.15 -2.84
C VAL A 124 5.90 13.79 -3.98
N VAL A 125 5.54 12.54 -4.08
CA VAL A 125 4.62 11.98 -5.09
C VAL A 125 3.45 11.32 -4.36
N SER A 126 2.20 11.62 -4.72
CA SER A 126 1.04 10.99 -4.06
C SER A 126 1.15 9.46 -4.06
N HIS A 127 0.68 8.82 -2.98
CA HIS A 127 0.78 7.36 -2.80
C HIS A 127 0.21 6.59 -4.00
N THR A 128 -0.94 7.01 -4.54
CA THR A 128 -1.59 6.40 -5.70
C THR A 128 -0.77 6.44 -6.99
N ARG A 129 0.20 7.37 -7.09
CA ARG A 129 1.07 7.55 -8.26
C ARG A 129 2.51 7.07 -8.06
N LEU A 130 2.92 6.83 -6.80
CA LEU A 130 4.31 6.60 -6.45
C LEU A 130 4.88 5.34 -7.11
N TYR A 131 4.12 4.25 -7.16
CA TYR A 131 4.57 3.02 -7.79
C TYR A 131 4.80 3.19 -9.30
N ASP A 132 3.85 3.83 -10.00
CA ASP A 132 3.97 4.12 -11.45
C ASP A 132 5.11 5.12 -11.73
N TYR A 133 5.31 6.10 -10.84
CA TYR A 133 6.43 7.04 -10.89
C TYR A 133 7.78 6.30 -10.81
N LEU A 134 7.97 5.45 -9.80
CA LEU A 134 9.21 4.69 -9.63
C LEU A 134 9.50 3.78 -10.84
N SER A 135 8.49 3.06 -11.32
CA SER A 135 8.63 2.20 -12.49
C SER A 135 9.02 2.98 -13.75
N THR A 136 8.46 4.18 -13.91
CA THR A 136 8.80 5.06 -15.03
C THR A 136 10.21 5.62 -14.87
N ALA A 137 10.57 6.07 -13.67
CA ALA A 137 11.89 6.62 -13.37
C ALA A 137 13.00 5.58 -13.57
N VAL A 138 12.81 4.34 -13.11
CA VAL A 138 13.73 3.23 -13.37
C VAL A 138 13.82 2.94 -14.87
N GLY A 139 12.68 2.88 -15.56
CA GLY A 139 12.63 2.62 -17.00
C GLY A 139 13.28 3.70 -17.86
N SER A 140 13.40 4.93 -17.36
CA SER A 140 14.07 6.05 -18.05
C SER A 140 15.51 6.29 -17.57
N GLY A 141 16.01 5.52 -16.61
CA GLY A 141 17.35 5.71 -16.05
C GLY A 141 17.47 6.95 -15.14
N THR A 142 16.36 7.45 -14.61
CA THR A 142 16.30 8.65 -13.75
C THR A 142 15.80 8.33 -12.35
N ALA A 143 15.92 7.06 -11.92
CA ALA A 143 15.47 6.65 -10.59
C ALA A 143 16.19 7.42 -9.48
N PRO A 144 15.50 7.75 -8.37
CA PRO A 144 16.14 8.31 -7.18
C PRO A 144 17.12 7.30 -6.56
N ASP A 145 17.92 7.74 -5.59
CA ASP A 145 18.80 6.85 -4.82
C ASP A 145 18.01 5.90 -3.93
N ALA A 146 16.96 6.44 -3.31
CA ALA A 146 16.07 5.70 -2.40
C ALA A 146 14.62 6.14 -2.57
N ALA A 147 13.71 5.28 -2.13
CA ALA A 147 12.29 5.59 -2.07
C ALA A 147 11.68 5.09 -0.75
N MET A 148 10.65 5.76 -0.29
CA MET A 148 9.80 5.28 0.80
C MET A 148 8.50 4.73 0.20
N VAL A 149 8.35 3.41 0.22
CA VAL A 149 7.29 2.68 -0.49
C VAL A 149 6.38 1.92 0.48
N ASP A 150 5.15 1.60 0.05
CA ASP A 150 4.31 0.63 0.77
C ASP A 150 5.02 -0.73 0.79
N CYS A 151 5.05 -1.39 1.94
CA CYS A 151 5.74 -2.67 2.13
C CYS A 151 5.25 -3.76 1.17
N VAL A 152 3.98 -3.74 0.75
CA VAL A 152 3.41 -4.71 -0.21
C VAL A 152 3.94 -4.56 -1.64
N TRP A 153 4.66 -3.49 -1.96
CA TRP A 153 5.25 -3.29 -3.28
C TRP A 153 6.67 -3.84 -3.38
N VAL A 154 7.31 -4.12 -2.23
CA VAL A 154 8.73 -4.48 -2.18
C VAL A 154 9.03 -5.76 -2.97
N ALA A 155 8.22 -6.81 -2.82
CA ALA A 155 8.42 -8.06 -3.55
C ALA A 155 8.36 -7.86 -5.08
N GLY A 156 7.42 -7.06 -5.57
CA GLY A 156 7.28 -6.73 -6.99
C GLY A 156 8.47 -5.94 -7.55
N LEU A 157 8.89 -4.90 -6.82
CA LEU A 157 10.06 -4.08 -7.19
C LEU A 157 11.36 -4.89 -7.14
N ALA A 158 11.50 -5.81 -6.16
CA ALA A 158 12.65 -6.70 -6.04
C ALA A 158 12.72 -7.71 -7.19
N ARG A 159 11.59 -8.38 -7.53
CA ARG A 159 11.52 -9.27 -8.69
C ARG A 159 11.85 -8.56 -10.00
N ALA A 160 11.42 -7.33 -10.14
CA ALA A 160 11.73 -6.49 -11.29
C ALA A 160 13.23 -6.09 -11.37
N GLY A 161 14.04 -6.42 -10.36
CA GLY A 161 15.45 -6.07 -10.31
C GLY A 161 15.72 -4.59 -10.01
N PHE A 162 14.74 -3.86 -9.49
CA PHE A 162 14.86 -2.41 -9.22
C PHE A 162 15.65 -2.12 -7.94
N LEU A 163 15.69 -3.07 -7.01
CA LEU A 163 16.17 -2.86 -5.65
C LEU A 163 17.48 -3.58 -5.36
N TYR A 164 18.30 -3.00 -4.50
CA TYR A 164 19.40 -3.72 -3.84
C TYR A 164 18.85 -4.56 -2.68
N PRO A 165 19.28 -5.84 -2.54
CA PRO A 165 19.10 -6.56 -1.30
C PRO A 165 19.92 -5.89 -0.19
N LEU A 166 19.32 -5.65 0.97
CA LEU A 166 19.95 -4.87 2.04
C LEU A 166 21.24 -5.50 2.56
N GLU A 167 21.29 -6.84 2.68
CA GLU A 167 22.47 -7.57 3.11
C GLU A 167 23.66 -7.45 2.14
N SER A 168 23.42 -7.14 0.86
CA SER A 168 24.52 -6.88 -0.09
C SER A 168 25.19 -5.52 0.14
N LEU A 169 24.53 -4.61 0.83
CA LEU A 169 25.03 -3.28 1.17
C LEU A 169 25.57 -3.22 2.59
N ASN A 170 24.97 -3.99 3.50
CA ASN A 170 25.41 -4.10 4.89
C ASN A 170 25.07 -5.49 5.43
N SER A 171 26.06 -6.41 5.49
CA SER A 171 25.89 -7.79 5.95
C SER A 171 25.50 -7.94 7.42
N HIS A 172 25.68 -6.90 8.23
CA HIS A 172 25.36 -6.91 9.67
C HIS A 172 24.02 -6.27 10.01
N TRP A 173 23.25 -5.80 9.01
CA TRP A 173 22.00 -5.11 9.27
C TRP A 173 21.00 -5.98 10.08
N ASN A 174 20.82 -7.25 9.70
CA ASN A 174 19.94 -8.19 10.38
C ASN A 174 20.33 -8.47 11.84
N HIS A 175 21.56 -8.16 12.22
CA HIS A 175 22.08 -8.32 13.58
C HIS A 175 21.99 -7.02 14.41
N SER A 176 21.56 -5.92 13.81
CA SER A 176 21.33 -4.66 14.53
C SER A 176 20.15 -4.83 15.51
N PRO A 177 20.11 -4.08 16.62
CA PRO A 177 18.96 -4.11 17.53
C PRO A 177 17.63 -3.83 16.81
N PHE A 178 17.64 -2.94 15.84
CA PHE A 178 16.46 -2.62 15.03
C PHE A 178 16.01 -3.82 14.17
N GLY A 179 16.93 -4.46 13.44
CA GLY A 179 16.59 -5.56 12.54
C GLY A 179 16.09 -6.81 13.26
N LYS A 180 16.57 -7.05 14.50
CA LYS A 180 16.17 -8.21 15.33
C LYS A 180 14.79 -8.07 15.98
N ASP A 181 14.30 -6.83 16.14
CA ASP A 181 13.07 -6.51 16.87
C ASP A 181 11.90 -6.18 15.92
N LEU A 182 11.91 -6.66 14.70
CA LEU A 182 10.80 -6.43 13.76
C LEU A 182 9.65 -7.41 14.02
N TYR A 183 8.40 -6.93 13.89
CA TYR A 183 7.27 -7.86 13.78
C TYR A 183 7.46 -8.77 12.57
N PRO A 184 7.21 -10.10 12.68
CA PRO A 184 7.43 -11.07 11.59
C PRO A 184 6.74 -10.70 10.27
N ALA A 185 5.55 -10.10 10.35
CA ALA A 185 4.79 -9.65 9.18
C ALA A 185 5.56 -8.62 8.33
N PHE A 186 6.35 -7.74 8.98
CA PHE A 186 7.17 -6.75 8.26
C PHE A 186 8.43 -7.36 7.65
N VAL A 187 9.00 -8.38 8.27
CA VAL A 187 10.11 -9.14 7.66
C VAL A 187 9.61 -9.81 6.37
N SER A 188 8.48 -10.52 6.46
CA SER A 188 7.86 -11.19 5.31
C SER A 188 7.50 -10.21 4.19
N ALA A 189 6.82 -9.10 4.52
CA ALA A 189 6.38 -8.10 3.53
C ALA A 189 7.54 -7.42 2.79
N ASN A 190 8.74 -7.39 3.39
CA ASN A 190 9.91 -6.74 2.83
C ASN A 190 10.92 -7.73 2.22
N SER A 191 10.57 -9.02 2.14
CA SER A 191 11.43 -10.07 1.61
C SER A 191 10.95 -10.58 0.26
N TYR A 192 11.91 -11.00 -0.56
CA TYR A 192 11.68 -11.72 -1.81
C TYR A 192 12.80 -12.76 -1.98
N GLN A 193 12.44 -14.03 -2.22
CA GLN A 193 13.38 -15.15 -2.30
C GLN A 193 14.37 -15.18 -1.13
N ASP A 194 13.85 -15.15 0.09
CA ASP A 194 14.59 -15.20 1.37
C ASP A 194 15.60 -14.05 1.56
N ARG A 195 15.52 -13.00 0.76
CA ARG A 195 16.37 -11.80 0.86
C ARG A 195 15.53 -10.57 1.21
N LEU A 196 16.05 -9.72 2.07
CA LEU A 196 15.40 -8.49 2.49
C LEU A 196 15.77 -7.34 1.56
N TYR A 197 14.76 -6.62 1.05
CA TYR A 197 14.92 -5.49 0.12
C TYR A 197 14.40 -4.17 0.67
N GLY A 198 13.48 -4.22 1.61
CA GLY A 198 12.94 -3.04 2.27
C GLY A 198 13.43 -2.93 3.71
N LEU A 199 13.77 -1.72 4.13
CA LEU A 199 14.03 -1.35 5.52
C LEU A 199 12.73 -0.80 6.11
N PRO A 200 11.94 -1.61 6.86
CA PRO A 200 10.65 -1.14 7.37
C PRO A 200 10.87 -0.03 8.38
N VAL A 201 10.11 1.06 8.27
CA VAL A 201 10.30 2.24 9.13
C VAL A 201 9.02 2.73 9.79
N LYS A 202 7.87 2.30 9.28
CA LYS A 202 6.56 2.66 9.82
C LYS A 202 5.66 1.44 9.80
N ALA A 203 4.92 1.25 10.86
CA ALA A 203 3.83 0.29 10.95
C ALA A 203 2.49 1.02 11.11
N ASP A 204 1.43 0.44 10.59
CA ASP A 204 0.07 0.91 10.75
C ASP A 204 -0.94 -0.24 10.78
N LEU A 205 -2.15 0.08 11.22
CA LEU A 205 -3.24 -0.86 11.38
C LEU A 205 -4.53 -0.23 10.86
N SER A 206 -5.31 -0.98 10.08
CA SER A 206 -6.66 -0.52 9.70
C SER A 206 -7.57 -0.52 10.92
N LEU A 207 -8.45 0.48 11.01
CA LEU A 207 -9.35 0.66 12.14
C LEU A 207 -10.64 1.37 11.71
N LEU A 208 -11.58 1.43 12.63
CA LEU A 208 -12.76 2.27 12.55
C LEU A 208 -12.56 3.46 13.47
N TRP A 209 -12.44 4.66 12.89
CA TRP A 209 -12.55 5.94 13.60
C TRP A 209 -14.00 6.23 13.92
N TYR A 210 -14.29 6.76 15.10
CA TYR A 210 -15.65 7.18 15.47
C TYR A 210 -15.65 8.43 16.35
N ARG A 211 -16.70 9.21 16.28
CA ARG A 211 -16.93 10.35 17.16
C ARG A 211 -17.34 9.84 18.54
N LYS A 212 -16.33 9.68 19.40
CA LYS A 212 -16.48 9.19 20.77
C LYS A 212 -17.47 10.04 21.56
N ASP A 213 -17.28 11.35 21.50
CA ASP A 213 -18.14 12.32 22.18
C ASP A 213 -19.62 12.24 21.74
N TRP A 214 -19.91 11.88 20.47
CA TRP A 214 -21.27 11.72 19.99
C TRP A 214 -21.88 10.38 20.40
N LEU A 215 -21.13 9.29 20.27
CA LEU A 215 -21.60 7.97 20.71
C LEU A 215 -21.90 7.96 22.19
N GLU A 216 -21.02 8.49 23.03
CA GLU A 216 -21.21 8.56 24.49
C GLU A 216 -22.46 9.39 24.87
N ARG A 217 -22.70 10.54 24.21
CA ARG A 217 -23.91 11.35 24.42
C ARG A 217 -25.21 10.67 24.03
N GLU A 218 -25.16 9.79 23.02
CA GLU A 218 -26.30 8.98 22.59
C GLU A 218 -26.40 7.64 23.37
N GLY A 219 -25.50 7.38 24.31
CA GLY A 219 -25.49 6.15 25.10
C GLY A 219 -25.09 4.90 24.31
N LEU A 220 -24.31 5.08 23.24
CA LEU A 220 -23.90 4.01 22.34
C LEU A 220 -22.43 3.62 22.59
N ALA A 221 -22.14 2.33 22.45
CA ALA A 221 -20.77 1.80 22.41
C ALA A 221 -20.25 1.75 20.96
N PRO A 222 -18.91 1.76 20.76
CA PRO A 222 -18.35 1.51 19.44
C PRO A 222 -18.69 0.09 18.97
N PRO A 223 -19.02 -0.10 17.67
CA PRO A 223 -19.47 -1.38 17.14
C PRO A 223 -18.32 -2.40 17.07
N ARG A 224 -18.58 -3.64 17.48
CA ARG A 224 -17.62 -4.76 17.47
C ARG A 224 -17.83 -5.71 16.31
N ASP A 225 -19.06 -5.79 15.81
CA ASP A 225 -19.44 -6.64 14.70
C ASP A 225 -20.31 -5.90 13.68
N TRP A 226 -20.69 -6.59 12.59
CA TRP A 226 -21.46 -6.03 11.49
C TRP A 226 -22.86 -5.58 11.90
N ASP A 227 -23.50 -6.31 12.79
CA ASP A 227 -24.87 -6.00 13.22
C ASP A 227 -24.85 -4.74 14.09
N GLU A 228 -23.93 -4.66 15.06
CA GLU A 228 -23.71 -3.45 15.86
C GLU A 228 -23.31 -2.24 14.99
N LEU A 229 -22.49 -2.44 13.94
CA LEU A 229 -22.15 -1.35 13.01
C LEU A 229 -23.40 -0.78 12.33
N VAL A 230 -24.29 -1.65 11.86
CA VAL A 230 -25.53 -1.23 11.23
C VAL A 230 -26.45 -0.56 12.23
N GLU A 231 -26.57 -1.08 13.45
CA GLU A 231 -27.41 -0.50 14.51
C GLU A 231 -26.95 0.89 14.90
N VAL A 232 -25.67 1.07 15.21
CA VAL A 232 -25.07 2.38 15.53
C VAL A 232 -25.26 3.33 14.37
N ALA A 233 -24.94 2.93 13.14
CA ALA A 233 -25.06 3.79 11.98
C ALA A 233 -26.52 4.17 11.69
N ARG A 234 -27.50 3.28 11.90
CA ARG A 234 -28.94 3.58 11.77
C ARG A 234 -29.44 4.54 12.83
N HIS A 235 -28.95 4.46 14.07
CA HIS A 235 -29.27 5.45 15.08
C HIS A 235 -28.92 6.87 14.59
N PHE A 236 -27.77 7.01 13.97
CA PHE A 236 -27.33 8.28 13.37
C PHE A 236 -28.03 8.62 12.02
N LEU A 237 -28.92 7.81 11.47
CA LEU A 237 -29.81 8.21 10.36
C LEU A 237 -31.08 8.94 10.85
N GLN A 238 -31.37 8.93 12.15
CA GLN A 238 -32.56 9.60 12.69
C GLN A 238 -32.46 11.12 12.48
N PRO A 239 -33.49 11.78 11.90
CA PRO A 239 -33.44 13.20 11.57
C PRO A 239 -33.11 14.09 12.76
N GLN A 240 -33.63 13.77 13.95
CA GLN A 240 -33.37 14.54 15.17
C GLN A 240 -31.93 14.43 15.65
N VAL A 241 -31.30 13.28 15.46
CA VAL A 241 -29.87 13.05 15.79
C VAL A 241 -28.99 13.77 14.77
N GLN A 242 -29.33 13.64 13.49
CA GLN A 242 -28.60 14.31 12.43
C GLN A 242 -28.67 15.85 12.57
N ALA A 243 -29.85 16.38 12.91
CA ALA A 243 -30.04 17.83 13.14
C ALA A 243 -29.23 18.33 14.36
N ARG A 244 -29.04 17.48 15.40
CA ARG A 244 -28.28 17.83 16.60
C ARG A 244 -26.79 18.05 16.33
N TYR A 245 -26.19 17.23 15.48
CA TYR A 245 -24.74 17.23 15.26
C TYR A 245 -24.33 17.82 13.89
N GLY A 246 -25.22 17.92 12.92
CA GLY A 246 -24.98 18.58 11.63
C GLY A 246 -24.06 17.83 10.66
N TYR A 247 -23.85 16.51 10.84
CA TYR A 247 -23.07 15.68 9.92
C TYR A 247 -23.88 15.28 8.69
N ALA A 248 -23.17 14.79 7.66
CA ALA A 248 -23.77 14.33 6.41
C ALA A 248 -23.99 12.80 6.38
N HIS A 249 -23.04 12.02 6.93
CA HIS A 249 -23.04 10.57 6.78
C HIS A 249 -22.76 9.84 8.11
N PRO A 250 -23.50 8.78 8.44
CA PRO A 250 -23.18 7.92 9.59
C PRO A 250 -21.84 7.19 9.43
N LEU A 251 -21.55 6.67 8.23
CA LEU A 251 -20.35 5.91 7.93
C LEU A 251 -19.77 6.32 6.58
N VAL A 252 -18.45 6.44 6.49
CA VAL A 252 -17.72 6.73 5.25
C VAL A 252 -16.50 5.83 5.09
N PHE A 253 -16.16 5.49 3.85
CA PHE A 253 -14.98 4.71 3.50
C PHE A 253 -14.68 4.83 1.99
N PRO A 254 -13.43 4.66 1.52
CA PRO A 254 -13.13 4.53 0.10
C PRO A 254 -13.57 3.16 -0.41
N GLY A 255 -14.43 3.14 -1.42
CA GLY A 255 -15.08 1.92 -1.93
C GLY A 255 -14.75 1.59 -3.38
N GLY A 256 -13.76 2.23 -4.02
CA GLY A 256 -13.49 2.03 -5.43
C GLY A 256 -12.04 2.24 -5.85
N THR A 257 -11.81 2.13 -7.15
CA THR A 257 -10.48 2.26 -7.77
C THR A 257 -9.85 3.64 -7.57
N VAL A 258 -10.67 4.68 -7.37
CA VAL A 258 -10.20 6.04 -7.06
C VAL A 258 -9.53 6.13 -5.69
N GLY A 259 -9.95 5.32 -4.73
CA GLY A 259 -9.33 5.19 -3.41
C GLY A 259 -7.99 4.44 -3.44
N GLY A 260 -7.70 3.77 -4.56
CA GLY A 260 -6.44 3.04 -4.72
C GLY A 260 -6.26 1.94 -3.66
N GLU A 261 -5.05 1.84 -3.14
CA GLU A 261 -4.68 0.83 -2.12
C GLU A 261 -5.47 0.97 -0.82
N ALA A 262 -5.90 2.20 -0.46
CA ALA A 262 -6.73 2.43 0.72
C ALA A 262 -8.05 1.64 0.67
N THR A 263 -8.65 1.44 -0.51
CA THR A 263 -9.84 0.60 -0.68
C THR A 263 -9.59 -0.83 -0.24
N VAL A 264 -8.50 -1.45 -0.71
CA VAL A 264 -8.14 -2.83 -0.33
C VAL A 264 -7.78 -2.89 1.16
N TYR A 265 -6.97 -1.95 1.62
CA TYR A 265 -6.52 -1.86 3.01
C TYR A 265 -7.69 -1.79 4.01
N MET A 266 -8.73 -1.02 3.69
CA MET A 266 -9.87 -0.80 4.59
C MET A 266 -10.98 -1.85 4.47
N LEU A 267 -11.13 -2.51 3.31
CA LEU A 267 -12.24 -3.44 3.06
C LEU A 267 -11.88 -4.93 3.18
N MET A 268 -10.59 -5.31 3.06
CA MET A 268 -10.15 -6.69 3.28
C MET A 268 -10.51 -7.25 4.67
N PRO A 269 -10.48 -6.48 5.77
CA PRO A 269 -10.91 -6.94 7.09
C PRO A 269 -12.30 -7.59 7.10
N PHE A 270 -13.22 -7.12 6.28
CA PHE A 270 -14.57 -7.70 6.19
C PHE A 270 -14.53 -9.10 5.58
N ILE A 271 -13.72 -9.33 4.55
CA ILE A 271 -13.53 -10.66 3.95
C ILE A 271 -12.86 -11.60 4.96
N TRP A 272 -11.77 -11.18 5.59
CA TRP A 272 -11.02 -12.00 6.54
C TRP A 272 -11.82 -12.37 7.79
N SER A 273 -12.56 -11.40 8.37
CA SER A 273 -13.39 -11.66 9.56
C SER A 273 -14.54 -12.62 9.27
N ALA A 274 -15.00 -12.72 8.01
CA ALA A 274 -15.97 -13.72 7.57
C ALA A 274 -15.36 -15.10 7.29
N GLY A 275 -14.01 -15.23 7.34
CA GLY A 275 -13.26 -16.45 7.04
C GLY A 275 -12.87 -16.58 5.56
N GLY A 276 -13.03 -15.52 4.75
CA GLY A 276 -12.56 -15.49 3.36
C GLY A 276 -11.07 -15.22 3.25
N GLU A 277 -10.47 -15.61 2.13
CA GLU A 277 -9.04 -15.43 1.85
C GLU A 277 -8.81 -15.24 0.35
N VAL A 278 -7.68 -14.60 -0.01
CA VAL A 278 -7.26 -14.50 -1.42
C VAL A 278 -6.48 -15.75 -1.84
N PHE A 279 -5.53 -16.17 -1.02
CA PHE A 279 -4.67 -17.34 -1.29
C PHE A 279 -4.64 -18.30 -0.11
N GLU A 280 -4.66 -19.58 -0.41
CA GLU A 280 -4.40 -20.65 0.56
C GLU A 280 -3.58 -21.75 -0.12
N GLN A 281 -2.49 -22.19 0.50
CA GLN A 281 -1.62 -23.27 0.03
C GLN A 281 -1.15 -23.13 -1.43
N GLY A 282 -0.96 -21.90 -1.91
CA GLY A 282 -0.53 -21.64 -3.29
C GLY A 282 -1.66 -21.60 -4.33
N GLU A 283 -2.89 -21.65 -3.90
CA GLU A 283 -4.09 -21.54 -4.75
C GLU A 283 -4.86 -20.26 -4.47
N VAL A 284 -5.56 -19.72 -5.47
CA VAL A 284 -6.53 -18.64 -5.27
C VAL A 284 -7.83 -19.26 -4.72
N VAL A 285 -8.29 -18.74 -3.57
CA VAL A 285 -9.49 -19.23 -2.86
C VAL A 285 -10.51 -18.12 -2.61
N LEU A 286 -10.39 -17.02 -3.33
CA LEU A 286 -11.24 -15.83 -3.15
C LEU A 286 -12.72 -16.13 -3.39
N ASP A 287 -13.05 -17.02 -4.35
CA ASP A 287 -14.44 -17.43 -4.63
C ASP A 287 -14.94 -18.40 -3.55
N SER A 288 -15.44 -17.83 -2.47
CA SER A 288 -15.90 -18.56 -1.30
C SER A 288 -17.19 -17.96 -0.74
N ALA A 289 -17.99 -18.79 -0.06
CA ALA A 289 -19.19 -18.34 0.64
C ALA A 289 -18.90 -17.23 1.65
N ALA A 290 -17.71 -17.23 2.25
CA ALA A 290 -17.26 -16.20 3.19
C ALA A 290 -17.06 -14.85 2.49
N THR A 291 -16.37 -14.84 1.35
CA THR A 291 -16.19 -13.63 0.53
C THR A 291 -17.53 -13.11 0.02
N HIS A 292 -18.40 -13.98 -0.45
CA HIS A 292 -19.76 -13.60 -0.90
C HIS A 292 -20.51 -12.88 0.22
N ARG A 293 -20.56 -13.46 1.44
CA ARG A 293 -21.20 -12.83 2.60
C ARG A 293 -20.64 -11.45 2.91
N ALA A 294 -19.31 -11.30 2.88
CA ALA A 294 -18.66 -10.04 3.14
C ALA A 294 -19.04 -8.95 2.12
N LEU A 295 -19.06 -9.31 0.83
CA LEU A 295 -19.43 -8.35 -0.22
C LEU A 295 -20.93 -8.03 -0.21
N HIS A 296 -21.81 -8.98 0.13
CA HIS A 296 -23.23 -8.72 0.33
C HIS A 296 -23.45 -7.75 1.50
N PHE A 297 -22.71 -7.95 2.60
CA PHE A 297 -22.77 -7.03 3.73
C PHE A 297 -22.30 -5.62 3.34
N LEU A 298 -21.13 -5.47 2.71
CA LEU A 298 -20.61 -4.18 2.25
C LEU A 298 -21.60 -3.47 1.30
N ARG A 299 -22.16 -4.21 0.33
CA ARG A 299 -23.23 -3.67 -0.54
C ARG A 299 -24.42 -3.19 0.28
N GLY A 300 -24.80 -3.98 1.28
CA GLY A 300 -25.91 -3.66 2.19
C GLY A 300 -25.75 -2.33 2.90
N LEU A 301 -24.54 -1.94 3.30
CA LEU A 301 -24.28 -0.65 3.97
C LEU A 301 -24.68 0.53 3.08
N VAL A 302 -24.49 0.44 1.77
CA VAL A 302 -24.78 1.51 0.80
C VAL A 302 -26.21 1.40 0.28
N VAL A 303 -26.61 0.21 -0.18
CA VAL A 303 -27.87 0.01 -0.95
C VAL A 303 -29.06 -0.20 -0.02
N ASN A 304 -28.97 -1.16 0.90
CA ASN A 304 -30.10 -1.58 1.73
C ASN A 304 -30.28 -0.71 2.97
N HIS A 305 -29.19 -0.52 3.74
CA HIS A 305 -29.24 0.24 4.98
C HIS A 305 -29.08 1.73 4.77
N ARG A 306 -28.42 2.13 3.68
CA ARG A 306 -28.14 3.52 3.32
C ARG A 306 -27.40 4.28 4.43
N VAL A 307 -26.57 3.57 5.19
CA VAL A 307 -25.76 4.13 6.27
C VAL A 307 -24.43 4.70 5.76
N ALA A 308 -24.03 4.31 4.55
CA ALA A 308 -22.92 4.91 3.83
C ALA A 308 -23.40 5.49 2.49
N PRO A 309 -22.75 6.56 1.99
CA PRO A 309 -23.20 7.25 0.77
C PRO A 309 -22.93 6.42 -0.50
N ALA A 310 -23.72 6.63 -1.53
CA ALA A 310 -23.58 5.91 -2.81
C ALA A 310 -22.29 6.28 -3.57
N ASP A 311 -21.68 7.42 -3.27
CA ASP A 311 -20.46 7.92 -3.92
C ASP A 311 -19.16 7.46 -3.26
N VAL A 312 -19.20 6.49 -2.32
CA VAL A 312 -17.98 5.87 -1.72
C VAL A 312 -16.99 5.37 -2.78
N THR A 313 -17.48 4.97 -3.96
CA THR A 313 -16.64 4.53 -5.09
C THR A 313 -15.84 5.65 -5.74
N ARG A 314 -16.19 6.91 -5.47
CA ARG A 314 -15.50 8.11 -5.96
C ARG A 314 -14.55 8.71 -4.93
N TYR A 315 -14.52 8.15 -3.73
CA TYR A 315 -13.68 8.66 -2.65
C TYR A 315 -12.21 8.34 -2.94
N ARG A 316 -11.39 9.38 -2.80
CA ARG A 316 -9.93 9.26 -2.82
C ARG A 316 -9.45 8.68 -1.48
N GLU A 317 -8.17 8.32 -1.43
CA GLU A 317 -7.52 7.78 -0.24
C GLU A 317 -7.71 8.64 1.04
N ASP A 318 -7.85 9.96 0.87
CA ASP A 318 -7.95 10.92 1.98
C ASP A 318 -9.39 11.41 2.26
N THR A 319 -10.37 11.06 1.42
CA THR A 319 -11.72 11.64 1.51
C THR A 319 -12.44 11.23 2.79
N ALA A 320 -12.37 9.94 3.17
CA ALA A 320 -13.11 9.42 4.33
C ALA A 320 -12.64 10.09 5.64
N PHE A 321 -11.33 10.10 5.92
CA PHE A 321 -10.84 10.71 7.15
C PHE A 321 -11.01 12.24 7.17
N ARG A 322 -10.97 12.91 6.03
CA ARG A 322 -11.27 14.35 5.95
C ARG A 322 -12.71 14.67 6.29
N LEU A 323 -13.67 13.87 5.79
CA LEU A 323 -15.08 14.01 6.16
C LEU A 323 -15.29 13.77 7.66
N PHE A 324 -14.62 12.76 8.22
CA PHE A 324 -14.66 12.47 9.65
C PHE A 324 -14.07 13.62 10.47
N ALA A 325 -12.85 14.04 10.18
CA ALA A 325 -12.14 15.10 10.90
C ALA A 325 -12.87 16.45 10.87
N SER A 326 -13.53 16.77 9.75
CA SER A 326 -14.34 17.98 9.61
C SER A 326 -15.77 17.88 10.20
N GLY A 327 -16.08 16.79 10.93
CA GLY A 327 -17.39 16.57 11.55
C GLY A 327 -18.53 16.30 10.54
N LYS A 328 -18.19 15.86 9.32
CA LYS A 328 -19.19 15.50 8.30
C LYS A 328 -19.53 14.01 8.31
N ALA A 329 -18.79 13.20 9.04
CA ALA A 329 -19.09 11.80 9.25
C ALA A 329 -18.98 11.41 10.73
N VAL A 330 -19.81 10.47 11.16
CA VAL A 330 -19.82 9.94 12.54
C VAL A 330 -18.73 8.87 12.71
N MET A 331 -18.60 7.99 11.71
CA MET A 331 -17.64 6.92 11.66
C MET A 331 -16.92 6.90 10.30
N ALA A 332 -15.65 6.51 10.30
CA ALA A 332 -14.86 6.33 9.08
C ALA A 332 -13.98 5.08 9.19
N LEU A 333 -14.03 4.21 8.18
CA LEU A 333 -12.96 3.22 8.01
C LEU A 333 -11.69 3.95 7.58
N GLY A 334 -10.58 3.63 8.23
CA GLY A 334 -9.32 4.31 8.03
C GLY A 334 -8.12 3.51 8.52
N GLY A 335 -7.01 4.19 8.69
CA GLY A 335 -5.77 3.62 9.23
C GLY A 335 -5.22 4.46 10.39
N SER A 336 -4.44 3.82 11.26
CA SER A 336 -3.79 4.50 12.39
C SER A 336 -2.86 5.63 11.92
N TYR A 337 -2.38 5.57 10.68
CA TYR A 337 -1.53 6.60 10.07
C TYR A 337 -2.22 7.94 9.82
N GLU A 338 -3.55 8.01 9.99
CA GLU A 338 -4.36 9.21 9.76
C GLU A 338 -4.50 10.09 11.02
N ALA A 339 -4.09 9.57 12.18
CA ALA A 339 -4.38 10.16 13.49
C ALA A 339 -3.96 11.64 13.61
N ASP A 340 -2.74 11.98 13.24
CA ASP A 340 -2.24 13.35 13.30
C ASP A 340 -2.94 14.27 12.30
N ARG A 341 -3.30 13.74 11.11
CA ARG A 341 -4.06 14.49 10.10
C ARG A 341 -5.50 14.73 10.54
N ILE A 342 -6.12 13.76 11.22
CA ILE A 342 -7.45 13.93 11.79
C ILE A 342 -7.42 15.01 12.87
N ARG A 343 -6.40 15.00 13.75
CA ARG A 343 -6.20 16.01 14.77
C ARG A 343 -5.99 17.41 14.16
N GLU A 344 -5.10 17.51 13.17
CA GLU A 344 -4.79 18.76 12.47
C GLU A 344 -6.01 19.36 11.76
N ILE A 345 -6.77 18.56 11.01
CA ILE A 345 -7.96 19.01 10.27
C ILE A 345 -9.10 19.38 11.22
N GLY A 346 -9.23 18.65 12.32
CA GLY A 346 -10.22 18.94 13.36
C GLY A 346 -9.89 20.18 14.18
N ASP A 347 -8.67 20.71 14.05
CA ASP A 347 -8.13 21.83 14.84
C ASP A 347 -8.26 21.53 16.36
N TRP A 348 -7.84 20.30 16.76
CA TRP A 348 -7.96 19.83 18.13
C TRP A 348 -6.59 19.73 18.81
N GLU A 349 -6.55 20.25 20.04
CA GLU A 349 -5.46 19.97 20.98
C GLU A 349 -5.47 18.48 21.37
N ASP A 350 -4.36 17.96 21.88
CA ASP A 350 -4.22 16.53 22.22
C ASP A 350 -5.30 16.01 23.17
N GLY A 351 -5.69 16.79 24.19
CA GLY A 351 -6.75 16.46 25.11
C GLY A 351 -8.12 16.37 24.43
N GLU A 352 -8.45 17.37 23.60
CA GLU A 352 -9.69 17.39 22.83
C GLU A 352 -9.78 16.25 21.83
N PHE A 353 -8.66 15.91 21.17
CA PHE A 353 -8.61 14.77 20.26
C PHE A 353 -8.99 13.48 20.99
N GLN A 354 -8.43 13.23 22.17
CA GLN A 354 -8.73 12.04 22.97
C GLN A 354 -10.18 11.99 23.51
N GLU A 355 -10.76 13.14 23.79
CA GLU A 355 -12.17 13.24 24.22
C GLU A 355 -13.15 13.04 23.05
N ARG A 356 -12.83 13.55 21.86
CA ARG A 356 -13.75 13.60 20.71
C ARG A 356 -13.63 12.39 19.80
N VAL A 357 -12.43 11.81 19.68
CA VAL A 357 -12.11 10.76 18.70
C VAL A 357 -11.87 9.44 19.42
N GLY A 358 -12.62 8.45 19.02
CA GLY A 358 -12.40 7.06 19.39
C GLY A 358 -11.93 6.24 18.19
N TYR A 359 -11.34 5.10 18.49
CA TYR A 359 -10.87 4.13 17.50
C TYR A 359 -11.14 2.71 18.02
N THR A 360 -11.45 1.83 17.08
CA THR A 360 -11.63 0.40 17.36
C THR A 360 -11.22 -0.41 16.13
N LEU A 361 -11.13 -1.73 16.27
CA LEU A 361 -10.90 -2.61 15.13
C LEU A 361 -12.05 -2.51 14.12
N PRO A 362 -11.80 -2.78 12.82
CA PRO A 362 -12.90 -2.95 11.86
C PRO A 362 -13.85 -4.03 12.38
N PRO A 363 -15.18 -3.78 12.40
CA PRO A 363 -16.15 -4.72 12.94
C PRO A 363 -16.11 -6.08 12.26
N ALA A 364 -16.16 -7.16 13.05
CA ALA A 364 -16.08 -8.52 12.53
C ALA A 364 -17.43 -9.02 11.98
N ALA A 365 -17.37 -10.03 11.12
CA ALA A 365 -18.55 -10.80 10.77
C ALA A 365 -19.17 -11.47 12.01
N PRO A 366 -20.48 -11.68 12.06
CA PRO A 366 -21.11 -12.43 13.15
C PRO A 366 -20.43 -13.80 13.34
N GLY A 367 -19.96 -14.06 14.58
CA GLY A 367 -19.20 -15.25 14.94
C GLY A 367 -17.73 -15.26 14.44
N GLY A 368 -17.28 -14.22 13.74
CA GLY A 368 -15.90 -14.04 13.30
C GLY A 368 -15.05 -13.31 14.35
N GLN A 369 -13.76 -13.14 14.01
CA GLN A 369 -12.82 -12.35 14.81
C GLN A 369 -12.41 -11.09 14.04
N PRO A 370 -12.28 -9.94 14.71
CA PRO A 370 -11.71 -8.75 14.10
C PRO A 370 -10.32 -9.05 13.54
N THR A 371 -10.13 -8.81 12.26
CA THR A 371 -8.87 -9.09 11.55
C THR A 371 -8.43 -7.85 10.78
N PRO A 372 -7.81 -6.88 11.45
CA PRO A 372 -7.40 -5.64 10.79
C PRO A 372 -6.28 -5.87 9.80
N THR A 373 -6.18 -5.00 8.79
CA THR A 373 -5.04 -5.00 7.87
C THR A 373 -3.83 -4.38 8.55
N ILE A 374 -2.69 -5.08 8.51
CA ILE A 374 -1.39 -4.52 8.82
C ILE A 374 -0.89 -3.80 7.56
N GLY A 375 -0.46 -2.57 7.72
CA GLY A 375 0.23 -1.77 6.73
C GLY A 375 1.52 -1.19 7.25
N GLY A 376 2.22 -0.51 6.37
CA GLY A 376 3.44 0.19 6.71
C GLY A 376 4.26 0.56 5.50
N THR A 377 5.29 1.36 5.75
CA THR A 377 6.20 1.82 4.72
C THR A 377 7.63 1.42 5.01
N SER A 378 8.40 1.28 3.95
CA SER A 378 9.79 0.86 4.00
C SER A 378 10.65 1.72 3.11
N TYR A 379 11.87 2.03 3.54
CA TYR A 379 12.87 2.53 2.63
C TYR A 379 13.39 1.41 1.74
N VAL A 380 13.51 1.69 0.46
CA VAL A 380 14.16 0.82 -0.53
C VAL A 380 15.27 1.58 -1.23
N ILE A 381 16.34 0.89 -1.61
CA ILE A 381 17.48 1.49 -2.31
C ILE A 381 17.47 1.01 -3.75
N LEU A 382 17.40 1.96 -4.69
CA LEU A 382 17.27 1.66 -6.11
C LEU A 382 18.62 1.22 -6.70
N ARG A 383 18.60 0.20 -7.59
CA ARG A 383 19.83 -0.34 -8.23
C ARG A 383 20.56 0.67 -9.10
N GLN A 384 19.89 1.73 -9.51
CA GLN A 384 20.49 2.82 -10.29
C GLN A 384 21.18 3.88 -9.42
N SER A 385 21.14 3.75 -8.09
CA SER A 385 21.89 4.63 -7.20
C SER A 385 23.39 4.49 -7.43
N PRO A 386 24.13 5.58 -7.63
CA PRO A 386 25.59 5.53 -7.77
C PRO A 386 26.31 5.39 -6.43
N ARG A 387 25.59 5.49 -5.30
CA ARG A 387 26.15 5.49 -3.93
C ARG A 387 25.36 4.62 -2.94
N PRO A 388 25.00 3.38 -3.29
CA PRO A 388 24.03 2.61 -2.50
C PRO A 388 24.50 2.30 -1.08
N GLN A 389 25.82 2.13 -0.83
CA GLN A 389 26.38 1.90 0.49
C GLN A 389 26.20 3.12 1.41
N GLN A 390 26.51 4.33 0.91
CA GLN A 390 26.30 5.57 1.66
C GLN A 390 24.82 5.78 1.99
N VAL A 391 23.94 5.53 1.01
CA VAL A 391 22.48 5.60 1.22
C VAL A 391 22.04 4.61 2.31
N MET A 392 22.54 3.37 2.27
CA MET A 392 22.22 2.36 3.30
C MET A 392 22.67 2.79 4.69
N GLU A 393 23.89 3.35 4.83
CA GLU A 393 24.40 3.82 6.12
C GLU A 393 23.56 4.95 6.69
N VAL A 394 23.19 5.93 5.86
CA VAL A 394 22.35 7.07 6.26
C VAL A 394 20.93 6.62 6.62
N LEU A 395 20.31 5.74 5.82
CA LEU A 395 18.98 5.23 6.14
C LEU A 395 18.99 4.35 7.40
N ARG A 396 20.05 3.57 7.63
CA ARG A 396 20.23 2.83 8.88
C ARG A 396 20.38 3.78 10.09
N PHE A 397 21.09 4.87 9.92
CA PHE A 397 21.16 5.92 10.95
C PHE A 397 19.77 6.53 11.20
N ALA A 398 18.99 6.76 10.15
CA ALA A 398 17.62 7.27 10.21
C ALA A 398 16.64 6.31 10.92
N THR A 399 16.98 5.02 11.06
CA THR A 399 16.16 4.03 11.80
C THR A 399 16.61 3.88 13.26
N ASN A 400 17.60 4.65 13.72
CA ASN A 400 18.03 4.61 15.11
C ASN A 400 16.96 5.29 16.00
N PRO A 401 16.40 4.60 17.00
CA PRO A 401 15.35 5.14 17.88
C PRO A 401 15.73 6.43 18.58
N ALA A 402 17.00 6.62 18.94
CA ALA A 402 17.50 7.85 19.53
C ALA A 402 17.41 9.05 18.57
N GLN A 403 17.32 8.81 17.27
CA GLN A 403 17.23 9.85 16.24
C GLN A 403 15.79 10.13 15.80
N ILE A 404 14.91 9.15 15.92
CA ILE A 404 13.57 9.23 15.33
C ILE A 404 12.44 9.25 16.38
N GLY A 405 12.74 8.91 17.64
CA GLY A 405 11.71 8.72 18.67
C GLY A 405 10.82 9.95 18.88
N GLU A 406 11.40 11.13 19.00
CA GLU A 406 10.65 12.38 19.16
C GLU A 406 9.77 12.67 17.93
N CYS A 407 10.32 12.54 16.72
CA CYS A 407 9.57 12.78 15.48
C CYS A 407 8.38 11.81 15.32
N TYR A 408 8.56 10.55 15.71
CA TYR A 408 7.46 9.57 15.63
C TYR A 408 6.33 9.85 16.62
N GLN A 409 6.68 10.37 17.81
CA GLN A 409 5.66 10.79 18.78
C GLN A 409 4.86 12.00 18.27
N GLU A 410 5.53 13.01 17.71
CA GLU A 410 4.89 14.18 17.12
C GLU A 410 3.95 13.82 15.97
N LEU A 411 4.36 12.86 15.12
CA LEU A 411 3.58 12.40 13.97
C LEU A 411 2.51 11.36 14.33
N LEU A 412 2.35 10.96 15.60
CA LEU A 412 1.48 9.88 16.03
C LEU A 412 1.66 8.60 15.18
N GLN A 413 2.91 8.24 14.90
CA GLN A 413 3.27 7.05 14.12
C GLN A 413 3.94 6.00 15.00
N ILE A 414 3.83 4.73 14.62
CA ILE A 414 4.52 3.63 15.29
C ILE A 414 5.58 3.01 14.39
N LEU A 415 6.57 2.42 15.06
CA LEU A 415 7.64 1.67 14.41
C LEU A 415 7.23 0.21 14.19
N PRO A 416 7.83 -0.48 13.22
CA PRO A 416 7.65 -1.91 13.04
C PRO A 416 8.38 -2.75 14.11
N ASN A 417 8.77 -2.14 15.23
CA ASN A 417 9.60 -2.68 16.31
C ASN A 417 8.86 -2.65 17.66
N PRO A 418 8.40 -3.80 18.17
CA PRO A 418 7.63 -3.85 19.44
C PRO A 418 8.34 -3.22 20.63
N SER A 419 9.64 -3.48 20.79
CA SER A 419 10.41 -2.97 21.95
C SER A 419 10.56 -1.46 21.91
N PHE A 420 10.73 -0.86 20.72
CA PHE A 420 10.83 0.59 20.59
C PHE A 420 9.50 1.29 20.82
N ASN A 421 8.40 0.71 20.36
CA ASN A 421 7.08 1.29 20.60
C ASN A 421 6.76 1.37 22.12
N ARG A 422 7.24 0.39 22.90
CA ARG A 422 7.12 0.44 24.38
C ARG A 422 7.92 1.58 24.99
N LEU A 423 9.05 1.95 24.40
CA LEU A 423 9.85 3.09 24.85
C LEU A 423 9.26 4.44 24.44
N LEU A 424 8.58 4.50 23.28
CA LEU A 424 7.92 5.72 22.81
C LEU A 424 6.62 6.03 23.57
N SER A 425 6.04 5.06 24.26
CA SER A 425 4.71 5.14 24.86
C SER A 425 4.63 5.35 26.40
N PRO A 426 5.66 5.78 27.15
CA PRO A 426 5.51 5.92 28.59
C PRO A 426 4.56 7.03 29.03
N ASN A 427 4.35 8.07 28.22
CA ASN A 427 3.73 9.33 28.66
C ASN A 427 2.62 9.91 27.79
N GLY A 428 2.00 9.16 26.83
CA GLY A 428 0.91 9.95 26.39
C GLY A 428 0.27 9.81 25.04
N ALA A 429 0.55 8.79 24.28
CA ALA A 429 -0.29 8.54 23.08
C ALA A 429 -1.01 7.19 23.24
N PRO A 430 -2.21 7.17 23.87
CA PRO A 430 -2.97 5.92 24.07
C PRO A 430 -3.17 5.14 22.77
N LEU A 431 -3.35 5.87 21.65
CA LEU A 431 -3.47 5.28 20.31
C LEU A 431 -2.20 4.50 19.91
N LEU A 432 -1.01 5.07 20.09
CA LEU A 432 0.25 4.42 19.66
C LEU A 432 0.47 3.12 20.43
N ARG A 433 0.20 3.14 21.74
CA ARG A 433 0.26 1.95 22.58
C ARG A 433 -0.74 0.91 22.12
N TRP A 434 -2.00 1.29 21.97
CA TRP A 434 -3.08 0.38 21.55
C TRP A 434 -2.78 -0.24 20.18
N VAL A 435 -2.35 0.55 19.19
CA VAL A 435 -1.98 0.05 17.86
C VAL A 435 -0.81 -0.93 17.95
N SER A 436 0.25 -0.60 18.72
CA SER A 436 1.41 -1.48 18.89
C SER A 436 1.05 -2.84 19.53
N GLU A 437 0.18 -2.81 20.56
CA GLU A 437 -0.31 -4.02 21.22
C GLU A 437 -1.27 -4.84 20.33
N THR A 438 -1.93 -4.20 19.36
CA THR A 438 -2.95 -4.80 18.51
C THR A 438 -2.39 -5.33 17.17
N ILE A 439 -1.27 -4.82 16.67
CA ILE A 439 -0.63 -5.31 15.43
C ILE A 439 -0.55 -6.83 15.34
N PRO A 440 -0.21 -7.60 16.40
CA PRO A 440 -0.15 -9.05 16.32
C PRO A 440 -1.47 -9.75 15.95
N LEU A 441 -2.62 -9.07 16.08
CA LEU A 441 -3.93 -9.58 15.67
C LEU A 441 -4.22 -9.33 14.18
N GLY A 442 -3.44 -8.47 13.56
CA GLY A 442 -3.65 -8.05 12.19
C GLY A 442 -3.10 -9.03 11.16
N ARG A 443 -3.57 -8.87 9.93
CA ARG A 443 -3.16 -9.66 8.78
C ARG A 443 -2.50 -8.77 7.73
N ALA A 444 -1.36 -9.21 7.21
CA ALA A 444 -0.71 -8.57 6.09
C ALA A 444 -1.45 -8.92 4.77
N ARG A 445 -1.50 -7.96 3.86
CA ARG A 445 -1.91 -8.22 2.47
C ARG A 445 -0.92 -9.17 1.79
N PRO A 446 -1.31 -9.89 0.72
CA PRO A 446 -0.42 -10.86 0.06
C PRO A 446 0.92 -10.25 -0.33
N SER A 447 2.03 -10.81 0.17
CA SER A 447 3.39 -10.38 -0.17
C SER A 447 3.92 -11.18 -1.37
N VAL A 448 3.29 -10.96 -2.53
CA VAL A 448 3.67 -11.61 -3.79
C VAL A 448 4.07 -10.55 -4.81
N PRO A 449 4.96 -10.87 -5.76
CA PRO A 449 5.43 -9.90 -6.76
C PRO A 449 4.31 -9.30 -7.62
N GLU A 450 3.23 -10.02 -7.83
CA GLU A 450 2.04 -9.61 -8.60
C GLU A 450 1.09 -8.70 -7.83
N TYR A 451 1.37 -8.41 -6.55
CA TYR A 451 0.41 -7.77 -5.64
C TYR A 451 -0.24 -6.51 -6.21
N VAL A 452 0.51 -5.62 -6.87
CA VAL A 452 -0.06 -4.39 -7.45
C VAL A 452 -1.16 -4.68 -8.48
N LYS A 453 -1.02 -5.78 -9.25
CA LYS A 453 -2.05 -6.21 -10.22
C LYS A 453 -3.24 -6.83 -9.49
N ILE A 454 -2.98 -7.65 -8.46
CA ILE A 454 -4.00 -8.25 -7.60
C ILE A 454 -4.81 -7.14 -6.93
N SER A 455 -4.15 -6.18 -6.32
CA SER A 455 -4.79 -5.04 -5.65
C SER A 455 -5.73 -4.28 -6.60
N ARG A 456 -5.30 -4.02 -7.85
CA ARG A 456 -6.16 -3.37 -8.85
C ARG A 456 -7.42 -4.19 -9.17
N GLN A 457 -7.34 -5.53 -9.18
CA GLN A 457 -8.51 -6.40 -9.36
C GLN A 457 -9.43 -6.36 -8.13
N LEU A 458 -8.88 -6.40 -6.93
CA LEU A 458 -9.65 -6.27 -5.69
C LEU A 458 -10.34 -4.91 -5.59
N GLN A 459 -9.66 -3.82 -5.93
CA GLN A 459 -10.24 -2.47 -6.00
C GLN A 459 -11.44 -2.44 -6.96
N ALA A 460 -11.29 -3.01 -8.16
CA ALA A 460 -12.36 -3.07 -9.15
C ALA A 460 -13.52 -3.98 -8.69
N MET A 461 -13.23 -5.05 -7.96
CA MET A 461 -14.24 -5.91 -7.33
C MET A 461 -15.03 -5.14 -6.28
N PHE A 462 -14.35 -4.45 -5.36
CA PHE A 462 -15.02 -3.62 -4.35
C PHE A 462 -15.87 -2.53 -4.99
N GLU A 463 -15.36 -1.82 -6.00
CA GLU A 463 -16.12 -0.78 -6.71
C GLU A 463 -17.43 -1.34 -7.30
N LYS A 464 -17.36 -2.48 -7.99
CA LYS A 464 -18.53 -3.13 -8.59
C LYS A 464 -19.47 -3.73 -7.54
N THR A 465 -18.99 -4.04 -6.35
CA THR A 465 -19.82 -4.54 -5.25
C THR A 465 -20.93 -3.56 -4.89
N PHE A 466 -20.71 -2.26 -4.99
CA PHE A 466 -21.70 -1.23 -4.65
C PHE A 466 -22.72 -0.97 -5.78
N SER A 467 -22.64 -1.69 -6.89
CA SER A 467 -23.64 -1.66 -7.96
C SER A 467 -24.69 -2.76 -7.79
N GLU A 468 -25.96 -2.40 -7.86
CA GLU A 468 -27.07 -3.39 -7.79
C GLU A 468 -27.12 -4.30 -9.01
N SER A 469 -26.58 -3.86 -10.15
CA SER A 469 -26.70 -4.58 -11.42
C SER A 469 -25.75 -5.78 -11.58
N VAL A 470 -24.77 -5.93 -10.67
CA VAL A 470 -23.74 -6.96 -10.78
C VAL A 470 -23.95 -8.05 -9.72
N PRO A 471 -24.19 -9.33 -10.10
CA PRO A 471 -24.22 -10.45 -9.16
C PRO A 471 -22.88 -10.62 -8.45
N ILE A 472 -22.88 -10.70 -7.12
CA ILE A 472 -21.66 -10.77 -6.30
C ILE A 472 -20.88 -12.05 -6.61
N GLU A 473 -21.56 -13.18 -6.72
CA GLU A 473 -20.95 -14.50 -6.98
C GLU A 473 -20.18 -14.49 -8.31
N ALA A 474 -20.79 -13.95 -9.36
CA ALA A 474 -20.16 -13.83 -10.68
C ALA A 474 -18.97 -12.84 -10.65
N LEU A 475 -19.09 -11.77 -9.87
CA LEU A 475 -18.04 -10.78 -9.70
C LEU A 475 -16.81 -11.38 -9.00
N VAL A 476 -17.02 -12.09 -7.89
CA VAL A 476 -15.97 -12.73 -7.11
C VAL A 476 -15.28 -13.80 -7.92
N ARG A 477 -16.05 -14.70 -8.56
CA ARG A 477 -15.51 -15.76 -9.43
C ARG A 477 -14.60 -15.19 -10.51
N ARG A 478 -15.08 -14.20 -11.26
CA ARG A 478 -14.29 -13.54 -12.31
C ARG A 478 -13.01 -12.91 -11.76
N THR A 479 -13.06 -12.31 -10.57
CA THR A 479 -11.90 -11.72 -9.93
C THR A 479 -10.89 -12.79 -9.52
N ALA A 480 -11.36 -13.92 -8.95
CA ALA A 480 -10.53 -15.05 -8.58
C ALA A 480 -9.82 -15.68 -9.80
N GLU A 481 -10.56 -15.92 -10.89
CA GLU A 481 -10.02 -16.40 -12.16
C GLU A 481 -8.92 -15.46 -12.70
N PHE A 482 -9.16 -14.15 -12.65
CA PHE A 482 -8.19 -13.17 -13.12
C PHE A 482 -6.93 -13.13 -12.28
N ILE A 483 -7.05 -13.23 -10.95
CA ILE A 483 -5.91 -13.32 -10.03
C ILE A 483 -5.13 -14.63 -10.28
N SER A 484 -5.81 -15.75 -10.48
CA SER A 484 -5.19 -17.04 -10.82
C SER A 484 -4.31 -16.92 -12.09
N VAL A 485 -4.83 -16.30 -13.14
CA VAL A 485 -4.08 -16.07 -14.38
C VAL A 485 -2.86 -15.13 -14.15
N ILE A 486 -3.05 -14.06 -13.38
CA ILE A 486 -1.96 -13.11 -13.08
C ILE A 486 -0.81 -13.77 -12.32
N CYS A 487 -1.16 -14.67 -11.39
CA CYS A 487 -0.19 -15.32 -10.51
C CYS A 487 0.30 -16.67 -11.06
N GLU A 488 -0.29 -17.16 -12.13
CA GLU A 488 0.02 -18.48 -12.72
C GLU A 488 -0.16 -19.63 -11.71
N VAL A 489 -1.19 -19.53 -10.85
CA VAL A 489 -1.52 -20.53 -9.81
C VAL A 489 -2.94 -21.04 -9.98
N PRO A 490 -3.26 -22.28 -9.49
CA PRO A 490 -4.61 -22.82 -9.56
C PRO A 490 -5.64 -21.91 -8.86
N CYS A 491 -6.88 -21.99 -9.33
CA CYS A 491 -8.04 -21.37 -8.68
C CYS A 491 -8.96 -22.47 -8.16
N ARG A 492 -9.15 -22.52 -6.85
CA ARG A 492 -10.14 -23.38 -6.20
C ARG A 492 -11.47 -22.62 -6.15
N MET A 493 -12.50 -23.16 -6.81
CA MET A 493 -13.85 -22.62 -6.86
C MET A 493 -14.76 -23.37 -5.90
#